data_bc9c948163fc5b93bcdc9cc97eb07cc2
#
_entry.id   bc9c948163fc5b93bcdc9cc97eb07cc2
#
_cell.length_a   1.000
_cell.length_b   1.000
_cell.length_c   1.000
_cell.angle_alpha   90.00
_cell.angle_beta   90.00
_cell.angle_gamma   90.00
#
_symmetry.space_group_name_H-M   'P 1'
#
loop_
_entity.id
_entity.type
_entity.pdbx_description
1 polymer ?
#
loop_
_entity_poly.entity_id
_entity_poly.type
_entity_poly.pdbx_seq_one_letter_code
_entity_poly.pdbx_strand_id
1 'polypeptide(L)'
;MSAAIPFAILPSGPLVLASASATRRGLLERAGFDVICLPASIDEHAIRAAAFAEDMPAGETAVILAEMKGQAVCRSHELVPGQLLLAADQILELDGDMLGKPASRDEAADQLARLAGREHRLLTAAVMLRDGARIWHHLATNSLHVRAMTETEIDTYLDVIGEAALWSPGSYQI
;
A
#
# COMPACT_ATOMS: atom_id res chain seq x y z
N MET A 1 11.38 -28.13 -15.81
CA MET A 1 10.65 -28.76 -14.70
C MET A 1 10.43 -27.70 -13.64
N SER A 2 9.23 -27.12 -13.57
CA SER A 2 8.88 -26.14 -12.54
C SER A 2 8.73 -26.86 -11.22
N ALA A 3 9.57 -26.54 -10.24
CA ALA A 3 9.43 -27.05 -8.89
C ALA A 3 8.11 -26.48 -8.31
N ALA A 4 7.12 -27.35 -8.14
CA ALA A 4 5.93 -27.00 -7.39
C ALA A 4 6.37 -26.63 -5.96
N ILE A 5 6.16 -25.38 -5.57
CA ILE A 5 6.32 -24.94 -4.17
C ILE A 5 5.35 -25.82 -3.36
N PRO A 6 5.80 -26.53 -2.32
CA PRO A 6 4.89 -27.32 -1.52
C PRO A 6 3.95 -26.38 -0.76
N PHE A 7 2.73 -26.20 -1.27
CA PHE A 7 1.65 -25.40 -0.66
C PHE A 7 1.08 -26.09 0.59
N ALA A 8 1.92 -26.49 1.50
CA ALA A 8 1.51 -27.11 2.75
C ALA A 8 0.94 -26.12 3.78
N ILE A 9 0.74 -24.83 3.42
CA ILE A 9 0.29 -23.78 4.35
C ILE A 9 -0.74 -22.85 3.70
N LEU A 10 -1.54 -23.32 2.76
CA LEU A 10 -2.73 -22.57 2.39
C LEU A 10 -3.73 -22.65 3.56
N PRO A 11 -4.31 -21.52 3.99
CA PRO A 11 -5.35 -21.55 5.01
C PRO A 11 -6.49 -22.45 4.54
N SER A 12 -7.14 -23.14 5.46
CA SER A 12 -8.28 -24.02 5.19
C SER A 12 -9.56 -23.27 4.76
N GLY A 13 -9.43 -22.08 4.24
CA GLY A 13 -10.50 -21.20 3.77
C GLY A 13 -9.95 -19.97 3.04
N PRO A 14 -10.82 -19.09 2.52
CA PRO A 14 -10.41 -17.92 1.81
C PRO A 14 -9.58 -16.96 2.69
N LEU A 15 -8.56 -16.34 2.10
CA LEU A 15 -7.79 -15.28 2.73
C LEU A 15 -8.60 -13.96 2.70
N VAL A 16 -8.81 -13.34 3.85
CA VAL A 16 -9.41 -12.01 3.90
C VAL A 16 -8.33 -10.98 3.58
N LEU A 17 -8.59 -10.10 2.61
CA LEU A 17 -7.73 -8.97 2.27
C LEU A 17 -8.41 -7.66 2.73
N ALA A 18 -7.82 -6.99 3.72
CA ALA A 18 -8.28 -5.69 4.23
C ALA A 18 -7.91 -4.54 3.27
N SER A 19 -8.35 -4.61 2.01
CA SER A 19 -8.01 -3.64 0.98
C SER A 19 -9.02 -3.66 -0.17
N ALA A 20 -9.26 -2.47 -0.77
CA ALA A 20 -10.00 -2.31 -2.02
C ALA A 20 -9.11 -2.41 -3.26
N SER A 21 -7.79 -2.60 -3.12
CA SER A 21 -6.84 -2.60 -4.24
C SER A 21 -7.01 -3.82 -5.14
N ALA A 22 -7.45 -3.59 -6.38
CA ALA A 22 -7.55 -4.63 -7.40
C ALA A 22 -6.17 -5.26 -7.72
N THR A 23 -5.10 -4.48 -7.66
CA THR A 23 -3.73 -4.96 -7.87
C THR A 23 -3.32 -5.97 -6.80
N ARG A 24 -3.53 -5.65 -5.51
CA ARG A 24 -3.22 -6.57 -4.40
C ARG A 24 -4.05 -7.84 -4.46
N ARG A 25 -5.34 -7.71 -4.75
CA ARG A 25 -6.23 -8.86 -4.97
C ARG A 25 -5.68 -9.74 -6.08
N GLY A 26 -5.44 -9.20 -7.28
CA GLY A 26 -4.94 -9.95 -8.42
C GLY A 26 -3.57 -10.61 -8.18
N LEU A 27 -2.69 -10.02 -7.37
CA LEU A 27 -1.43 -10.65 -6.97
C LEU A 27 -1.67 -11.92 -6.15
N LEU A 28 -2.57 -11.87 -5.17
CA LEU A 28 -2.91 -13.02 -4.32
C LEU A 28 -3.62 -14.12 -5.10
N GLU A 29 -4.58 -13.76 -5.96
CA GLU A 29 -5.29 -14.70 -6.82
C GLU A 29 -4.34 -15.43 -7.78
N ARG A 30 -3.38 -14.70 -8.40
CA ARG A 30 -2.33 -15.32 -9.22
C ARG A 30 -1.38 -16.22 -8.42
N ALA A 31 -1.21 -15.93 -7.12
CA ALA A 31 -0.46 -16.80 -6.21
C ALA A 31 -1.26 -18.04 -5.74
N GLY A 32 -2.53 -18.18 -6.17
CA GLY A 32 -3.36 -19.33 -5.88
C GLY A 32 -4.23 -19.22 -4.63
N PHE A 33 -4.34 -18.02 -4.04
CA PHE A 33 -5.25 -17.79 -2.92
C PHE A 33 -6.68 -17.53 -3.39
N ASP A 34 -7.65 -18.09 -2.69
CA ASP A 34 -9.04 -17.61 -2.73
C ASP A 34 -9.14 -16.39 -1.81
N VAL A 35 -9.62 -15.24 -2.34
CA VAL A 35 -9.52 -13.94 -1.67
C VAL A 35 -10.88 -13.30 -1.48
N ILE A 36 -11.20 -12.95 -0.23
CA ILE A 36 -12.35 -12.08 0.12
C ILE A 36 -11.81 -10.68 0.43
N CYS A 37 -12.23 -9.68 -0.36
CA CYS A 37 -11.84 -8.28 -0.13
C CYS A 37 -12.84 -7.61 0.81
N LEU A 38 -12.35 -7.12 1.94
CA LEU A 38 -13.10 -6.32 2.92
C LEU A 38 -12.36 -4.98 3.11
N PRO A 39 -12.78 -3.90 2.45
CA PRO A 39 -12.11 -2.61 2.57
C PRO A 39 -12.16 -2.09 4.01
N ALA A 40 -11.01 -1.65 4.52
CA ALA A 40 -10.91 -1.00 5.81
C ALA A 40 -11.32 0.47 5.72
N SER A 41 -12.04 0.97 6.72
CA SER A 41 -12.34 2.39 6.90
C SER A 41 -11.55 2.92 8.09
N ILE A 42 -10.47 3.67 7.81
CA ILE A 42 -9.64 4.37 8.80
C ILE A 42 -9.29 5.76 8.27
N ASP A 43 -9.00 6.69 9.17
CA ASP A 43 -8.48 8.01 8.82
C ASP A 43 -6.94 7.93 8.63
N GLU A 44 -6.53 7.55 7.42
CA GLU A 44 -5.10 7.43 7.08
C GLU A 44 -4.37 8.77 7.19
N HIS A 45 -5.05 9.89 6.89
CA HIS A 45 -4.44 11.22 6.95
C HIS A 45 -4.10 11.59 8.40
N ALA A 46 -5.03 11.43 9.33
CA ALA A 46 -4.79 11.72 10.75
C ALA A 46 -3.66 10.85 11.33
N ILE A 47 -3.59 9.57 10.94
CA ILE A 47 -2.53 8.65 11.38
C ILE A 47 -1.16 9.10 10.86
N ARG A 48 -1.05 9.46 9.57
CA ARG A 48 0.20 9.96 8.98
C ARG A 48 0.63 11.29 9.61
N ALA A 49 -0.31 12.20 9.87
CA ALA A 49 -0.04 13.47 10.52
C ALA A 49 0.50 13.27 11.95
N ALA A 50 -0.09 12.36 12.72
CA ALA A 50 0.39 12.01 14.05
C ALA A 50 1.79 11.38 14.01
N ALA A 51 2.03 10.44 13.09
CA ALA A 51 3.33 9.81 12.90
C ALA A 51 4.41 10.84 12.55
N PHE A 52 4.10 11.78 11.67
CA PHE A 52 5.01 12.87 11.30
C PHE A 52 5.33 13.78 12.49
N ALA A 53 4.31 14.12 13.31
CA ALA A 53 4.50 14.97 14.50
C ALA A 53 5.39 14.31 15.57
N GLU A 54 5.48 12.99 15.58
CA GLU A 54 6.30 12.19 16.50
C GLU A 54 7.63 11.74 15.86
N ASP A 55 8.03 12.30 14.72
CA ASP A 55 9.23 11.92 13.95
C ASP A 55 9.32 10.39 13.69
N MET A 56 8.16 9.74 13.54
CA MET A 56 8.10 8.30 13.32
C MET A 56 8.63 7.93 11.92
N PRO A 57 9.53 6.92 11.81
CA PRO A 57 10.02 6.48 10.51
C PRO A 57 8.88 6.02 9.57
N ALA A 58 8.99 6.35 8.28
CA ALA A 58 7.99 6.00 7.27
C ALA A 58 7.69 4.49 7.21
N GLY A 59 8.69 3.63 7.45
CA GLY A 59 8.51 2.19 7.50
C GLY A 59 7.64 1.72 8.67
N GLU A 60 7.85 2.30 9.86
CA GLU A 60 7.03 2.01 11.04
C GLU A 60 5.60 2.51 10.83
N THR A 61 5.45 3.71 10.27
CA THR A 61 4.15 4.27 9.89
C THR A 61 3.39 3.36 8.93
N ALA A 62 4.07 2.78 7.92
CA ALA A 62 3.45 1.83 6.99
C ALA A 62 2.94 0.57 7.70
N VAL A 63 3.71 0.04 8.66
CA VAL A 63 3.31 -1.14 9.47
C VAL A 63 2.09 -0.82 10.32
N ILE A 64 2.10 0.33 11.00
CA ILE A 64 0.97 0.77 11.84
C ILE A 64 -0.30 0.95 10.99
N LEU A 65 -0.20 1.63 9.85
CA LEU A 65 -1.34 1.80 8.93
C LEU A 65 -1.89 0.46 8.45
N ALA A 66 -1.02 -0.48 8.06
CA ALA A 66 -1.44 -1.81 7.66
C ALA A 66 -2.14 -2.55 8.81
N GLU A 67 -1.58 -2.52 10.02
CA GLU A 67 -2.17 -3.15 11.19
C GLU A 67 -3.52 -2.54 11.55
N MET A 68 -3.63 -1.21 11.59
CA MET A 68 -4.89 -0.52 11.87
C MET A 68 -5.98 -0.83 10.84
N LYS A 69 -5.64 -0.97 9.55
CA LYS A 69 -6.56 -1.47 8.51
C LYS A 69 -7.07 -2.87 8.85
N GLY A 70 -6.18 -3.79 9.17
CA GLY A 70 -6.55 -5.14 9.57
C GLY A 70 -7.45 -5.17 10.80
N GLN A 71 -7.09 -4.43 11.82
CA GLN A 71 -7.85 -4.28 13.06
C GLN A 71 -9.25 -3.69 12.82
N ALA A 72 -9.37 -2.70 11.93
CA ALA A 72 -10.65 -2.10 11.57
C ALA A 72 -11.59 -3.13 10.94
N VAL A 73 -11.08 -3.98 10.02
CA VAL A 73 -11.86 -5.07 9.42
C VAL A 73 -12.28 -6.10 10.48
N CYS A 74 -11.37 -6.51 11.37
CA CYS A 74 -11.69 -7.44 12.45
C CYS A 74 -12.80 -6.92 13.38
N ARG A 75 -12.90 -5.59 13.58
CA ARG A 75 -13.95 -4.98 14.41
C ARG A 75 -15.27 -4.80 13.69
N SER A 76 -15.26 -4.64 12.37
CA SER A 76 -16.46 -4.31 11.59
C SER A 76 -17.11 -5.51 10.90
N HIS A 77 -16.46 -6.67 10.89
CA HIS A 77 -16.93 -7.89 10.23
C HIS A 77 -16.77 -9.10 11.15
N GLU A 78 -17.74 -10.00 11.09
CA GLU A 78 -17.62 -11.31 11.74
C GLU A 78 -16.76 -12.22 10.88
N LEU A 79 -15.52 -12.45 11.32
CA LEU A 79 -14.61 -13.41 10.69
C LEU A 79 -14.75 -14.78 11.35
N VAL A 80 -14.55 -15.82 10.56
CA VAL A 80 -14.54 -17.18 11.08
C VAL A 80 -13.35 -17.37 12.04
N PRO A 81 -13.52 -18.01 13.22
CA PRO A 81 -12.40 -18.27 14.13
C PRO A 81 -11.22 -18.96 13.41
N GLY A 82 -10.03 -18.44 13.64
CA GLY A 82 -8.80 -18.91 13.00
C GLY A 82 -8.58 -18.42 11.55
N GLN A 83 -9.51 -17.65 10.98
CA GLN A 83 -9.38 -17.11 9.62
C GLN A 83 -8.20 -16.13 9.53
N LEU A 84 -7.42 -16.26 8.44
CA LEU A 84 -6.32 -15.35 8.17
C LEU A 84 -6.81 -14.08 7.49
N LEU A 85 -6.33 -12.94 7.97
CA LEU A 85 -6.54 -11.64 7.39
C LEU A 85 -5.20 -11.02 7.03
N LEU A 86 -5.04 -10.60 5.77
CA LEU A 86 -3.91 -9.83 5.28
C LEU A 86 -4.31 -8.36 5.12
N ALA A 87 -3.54 -7.48 5.74
CA ALA A 87 -3.62 -6.05 5.52
C ALA A 87 -2.29 -5.54 4.97
N ALA A 88 -2.32 -4.49 4.16
CA ALA A 88 -1.11 -3.88 3.62
C ALA A 88 -1.27 -2.38 3.41
N ASP A 89 -0.19 -1.65 3.66
CA ASP A 89 -0.05 -0.24 3.31
C ASP A 89 1.23 0.03 2.54
N GLN A 90 1.28 1.15 1.83
CA GLN A 90 2.47 1.60 1.11
C GLN A 90 2.66 3.10 1.31
N ILE A 91 3.88 3.48 1.68
CA ILE A 91 4.31 4.87 1.80
C ILE A 91 5.39 5.14 0.78
N LEU A 92 5.26 6.24 0.05
CA LEU A 92 6.34 6.83 -0.73
C LEU A 92 7.07 7.82 0.17
N GLU A 93 8.37 7.64 0.31
CA GLU A 93 9.24 8.54 1.06
C GLU A 93 10.25 9.19 0.12
N LEU A 94 10.33 10.51 0.19
CA LEU A 94 11.30 11.34 -0.52
C LEU A 94 11.99 12.26 0.48
N ASP A 95 13.30 12.06 0.72
CA ASP A 95 14.12 12.86 1.64
C ASP A 95 13.55 13.00 3.07
N GLY A 96 12.90 11.98 3.58
CA GLY A 96 12.25 11.97 4.89
C GLY A 96 10.78 12.39 4.88
N ASP A 97 10.28 13.00 3.79
CA ASP A 97 8.87 13.32 3.65
C ASP A 97 8.05 12.11 3.21
N MET A 98 6.90 11.91 3.84
CA MET A 98 5.92 10.90 3.44
C MET A 98 4.89 11.49 2.48
N LEU A 99 4.96 11.15 1.19
CA LEU A 99 3.98 11.60 0.20
C LEU A 99 2.71 10.76 0.27
N GLY A 100 1.56 11.43 0.33
CA GLY A 100 0.24 10.82 0.22
C GLY A 100 -0.25 10.75 -1.22
N LYS A 101 -1.47 10.23 -1.41
CA LYS A 101 -2.16 10.34 -2.70
C LYS A 101 -2.50 11.81 -2.95
N PRO A 102 -2.24 12.34 -4.16
CA PRO A 102 -2.59 13.72 -4.47
C PRO A 102 -4.11 13.88 -4.51
N ALA A 103 -4.60 15.02 -4.04
CA ALA A 103 -6.02 15.35 -4.03
C ALA A 103 -6.47 16.00 -5.35
N SER A 104 -5.54 16.45 -6.17
CA SER A 104 -5.80 17.16 -7.44
C SER A 104 -4.70 16.89 -8.48
N ARG A 105 -5.00 17.24 -9.75
CA ARG A 105 -4.01 17.22 -10.84
C ARG A 105 -2.80 18.11 -10.53
N ASP A 106 -3.03 19.27 -9.93
CA ASP A 106 -1.95 20.22 -9.61
C ASP A 106 -1.03 19.61 -8.54
N GLU A 107 -1.57 19.02 -7.50
CA GLU A 107 -0.78 18.30 -6.50
C GLU A 107 -0.04 17.10 -7.10
N ALA A 108 -0.65 16.40 -8.07
CA ALA A 108 0.02 15.33 -8.79
C ALA A 108 1.21 15.85 -9.61
N ALA A 109 1.07 17.02 -10.26
CA ALA A 109 2.15 17.67 -10.99
C ALA A 109 3.29 18.08 -10.04
N ASP A 110 2.97 18.65 -8.89
CA ASP A 110 3.96 19.01 -7.86
C ASP A 110 4.72 17.79 -7.34
N GLN A 111 4.02 16.68 -7.09
CA GLN A 111 4.67 15.44 -6.65
C GLN A 111 5.62 14.90 -7.73
N LEU A 112 5.20 14.86 -9.00
CA LEU A 112 6.04 14.44 -10.11
C LEU A 112 7.27 15.35 -10.30
N ALA A 113 7.10 16.67 -10.17
CA ALA A 113 8.20 17.62 -10.23
C ALA A 113 9.22 17.40 -9.09
N ARG A 114 8.74 17.10 -7.88
CA ARG A 114 9.61 16.75 -6.74
C ARG A 114 10.39 15.45 -6.95
N LEU A 115 9.82 14.48 -7.64
CA LEU A 115 10.40 13.18 -7.91
C LEU A 115 11.34 13.19 -9.13
N ALA A 116 11.16 14.12 -10.08
CA ALA A 116 11.89 14.17 -11.32
C ALA A 116 13.42 14.28 -11.10
N GLY A 117 14.17 13.33 -11.72
CA GLY A 117 15.63 13.25 -11.60
C GLY A 117 16.12 12.71 -10.25
N ARG A 118 15.24 12.18 -9.40
CA ARG A 118 15.59 11.82 -8.02
C ARG A 118 15.26 10.36 -7.70
N GLU A 119 15.99 9.83 -6.74
CA GLU A 119 15.66 8.56 -6.09
C GLU A 119 14.67 8.81 -4.94
N HIS A 120 13.73 7.90 -4.79
CA HIS A 120 12.79 7.84 -3.68
C HIS A 120 12.56 6.39 -3.25
N ARG A 121 11.93 6.19 -2.11
CA ARG A 121 11.66 4.86 -1.56
C ARG A 121 10.17 4.56 -1.51
N LEU A 122 9.81 3.34 -1.90
CA LEU A 122 8.51 2.75 -1.62
C LEU A 122 8.66 1.76 -0.47
N LEU A 123 8.02 2.06 0.65
CA LEU A 123 7.98 1.23 1.84
C LEU A 123 6.62 0.53 1.89
N THR A 124 6.63 -0.78 1.62
CA THR A 124 5.40 -1.58 1.59
C THR A 124 5.35 -2.50 2.79
N ALA A 125 4.40 -2.27 3.68
CA ALA A 125 4.13 -3.14 4.81
C ALA A 125 3.02 -4.13 4.48
N ALA A 126 3.21 -5.38 4.88
CA ALA A 126 2.21 -6.43 4.90
C ALA A 126 2.09 -6.97 6.33
N VAL A 127 0.87 -7.10 6.83
CA VAL A 127 0.57 -7.55 8.19
C VAL A 127 -0.46 -8.67 8.12
N MET A 128 -0.18 -9.80 8.76
CA MET A 128 -1.10 -10.92 8.89
C MET A 128 -1.71 -10.95 10.28
N LEU A 129 -3.03 -10.99 10.34
CA LEU A 129 -3.78 -11.15 11.57
C LEU A 129 -4.51 -12.49 11.61
N ARG A 130 -4.69 -13.02 12.82
CA ARG A 130 -5.57 -14.15 13.14
C ARG A 130 -6.29 -13.84 14.44
N ASP A 131 -7.60 -13.99 14.45
CA ASP A 131 -8.44 -13.71 15.64
C ASP A 131 -8.18 -12.31 16.22
N GLY A 132 -7.95 -11.31 15.36
CA GLY A 132 -7.65 -9.93 15.74
C GLY A 132 -6.22 -9.68 16.24
N ALA A 133 -5.37 -10.69 16.38
CA ALA A 133 -3.99 -10.55 16.80
C ALA A 133 -3.04 -10.59 15.60
N ARG A 134 -2.03 -9.69 15.59
CA ARG A 134 -0.96 -9.76 14.59
C ARG A 134 -0.07 -10.97 14.85
N ILE A 135 0.01 -11.87 13.86
CA ILE A 135 0.85 -13.07 13.93
C ILE A 135 2.12 -12.94 13.09
N TRP A 136 2.15 -12.01 12.13
CA TRP A 136 3.31 -11.78 11.27
C TRP A 136 3.24 -10.39 10.64
N HIS A 137 4.38 -9.81 10.32
CA HIS A 137 4.48 -8.66 9.44
C HIS A 137 5.79 -8.70 8.64
N HIS A 138 5.79 -7.98 7.53
CA HIS A 138 6.97 -7.74 6.70
C HIS A 138 6.97 -6.32 6.17
N LEU A 139 8.12 -5.69 6.14
CA LEU A 139 8.35 -4.40 5.52
C LEU A 139 9.35 -4.57 4.37
N ALA A 140 8.91 -4.32 3.16
CA ALA A 140 9.76 -4.25 1.98
C ALA A 140 10.10 -2.80 1.67
N THR A 141 11.36 -2.53 1.33
CA THR A 141 11.82 -1.22 0.88
C THR A 141 12.37 -1.36 -0.54
N ASN A 142 11.83 -0.58 -1.47
CA ASN A 142 12.27 -0.53 -2.85
C ASN A 142 12.70 0.89 -3.19
N SER A 143 13.93 1.07 -3.70
CA SER A 143 14.40 2.33 -4.26
C SER A 143 14.01 2.40 -5.73
N LEU A 144 13.44 3.53 -6.12
CA LEU A 144 13.09 3.86 -7.49
C LEU A 144 13.73 5.18 -7.87
N HIS A 145 14.13 5.29 -9.13
CA HIS A 145 14.67 6.53 -9.68
C HIS A 145 13.76 7.03 -10.80
N VAL A 146 13.23 8.23 -10.65
CA VAL A 146 12.48 8.89 -11.72
C VAL A 146 13.46 9.63 -12.62
N ARG A 147 13.35 9.45 -13.95
CA ARG A 147 14.14 10.24 -14.89
C ARG A 147 13.85 11.74 -14.71
N ALA A 148 14.78 12.57 -15.13
CA ALA A 148 14.51 14.01 -15.22
C ALA A 148 13.33 14.24 -16.19
N MET A 149 12.43 15.14 -15.80
CA MET A 149 11.23 15.51 -16.57
C MET A 149 11.11 17.04 -16.58
N THR A 150 10.71 17.57 -17.71
CA THR A 150 10.30 18.98 -17.85
C THR A 150 8.83 19.13 -17.42
N GLU A 151 8.39 20.36 -17.13
CA GLU A 151 6.98 20.67 -16.86
C GLU A 151 6.06 20.17 -17.98
N THR A 152 6.43 20.41 -19.24
CA THR A 152 5.66 19.94 -20.40
C THR A 152 5.53 18.41 -20.47
N GLU A 153 6.57 17.68 -20.09
CA GLU A 153 6.51 16.21 -20.04
C GLU A 153 5.62 15.73 -18.90
N ILE A 154 5.65 16.40 -17.74
CA ILE A 154 4.76 16.12 -16.61
C ILE A 154 3.31 16.34 -17.01
N ASP A 155 3.00 17.50 -17.64
CA ASP A 155 1.65 17.79 -18.13
C ASP A 155 1.16 16.77 -19.14
N THR A 156 2.00 16.45 -20.12
CA THR A 156 1.67 15.42 -21.13
C THR A 156 1.40 14.05 -20.48
N TYR A 157 2.22 13.67 -19.48
CA TYR A 157 2.02 12.42 -18.75
C TYR A 157 0.69 12.42 -18.01
N LEU A 158 0.36 13.52 -17.30
CA LEU A 158 -0.89 13.65 -16.56
C LEU A 158 -2.12 13.66 -17.48
N ASP A 159 -2.01 14.22 -18.67
CA ASP A 159 -3.08 14.18 -19.67
C ASP A 159 -3.34 12.74 -20.15
N VAL A 160 -2.31 11.93 -20.28
CA VAL A 160 -2.41 10.52 -20.70
C VAL A 160 -2.95 9.63 -19.59
N ILE A 161 -2.42 9.76 -18.36
CA ILE A 161 -2.80 8.90 -17.24
C ILE A 161 -4.16 9.27 -16.65
N GLY A 162 -4.57 10.54 -16.75
CA GLY A 162 -5.84 11.06 -16.27
C GLY A 162 -6.02 10.88 -14.75
N GLU A 163 -7.23 10.51 -14.33
CA GLU A 163 -7.57 10.33 -12.91
C GLU A 163 -6.74 9.25 -12.19
N ALA A 164 -6.14 8.33 -12.92
CA ALA A 164 -5.30 7.30 -12.31
C ALA A 164 -4.05 7.89 -11.61
N ALA A 165 -3.64 9.11 -11.95
CA ALA A 165 -2.61 9.85 -11.23
C ALA A 165 -2.95 10.10 -9.75
N LEU A 166 -4.24 10.13 -9.41
CA LEU A 166 -4.72 10.39 -8.04
C LEU A 166 -4.84 9.11 -7.17
N TRP A 167 -4.58 7.94 -7.76
CA TRP A 167 -4.82 6.66 -7.07
C TRP A 167 -3.65 6.18 -6.22
N SER A 168 -2.46 6.72 -6.45
CA SER A 168 -1.24 6.34 -5.75
C SER A 168 -0.36 7.54 -5.41
N PRO A 169 0.41 7.47 -4.31
CA PRO A 169 1.45 8.46 -4.04
C PRO A 169 2.44 8.54 -5.20
N GLY A 170 2.92 9.75 -5.49
CA GLY A 170 3.87 10.00 -6.59
C GLY A 170 3.25 10.03 -7.97
N SER A 171 1.94 9.80 -8.11
CA SER A 171 1.16 9.96 -9.36
C SER A 171 1.64 9.10 -10.53
N TYR A 172 2.33 7.98 -10.26
CA TYR A 172 2.75 7.01 -11.27
C TYR A 172 2.26 5.60 -10.92
N GLN A 173 2.25 4.72 -11.93
CA GLN A 173 1.93 3.30 -11.78
C GLN A 173 3.07 2.45 -12.37
N ILE A 174 3.37 1.34 -11.72
CA ILE A 174 4.38 0.35 -12.11
C ILE A 174 3.78 -1.04 -12.21
#